data_45e04d7270e370f89f1a4027a7f0e992
#
_entry.id   45e04d7270e370f89f1a4027a7f0e992
#
_cell.length_a   1.000
_cell.length_b   1.000
_cell.length_c   1.000
_cell.angle_alpha   90.00
_cell.angle_beta   90.00
_cell.angle_gamma   90.00
#
_symmetry.space_group_name_H-M   'P 1'
#
loop_
_entity.id
_entity.type
_entity.pdbx_description
1 polymer ?
#
loop_
_entity_poly.entity_id
_entity_poly.type
_entity_poly.pdbx_seq_one_letter_code
_entity_poly.pdbx_strand_id
1 'polypeptide(L)'
;MSQAAKIPALMTVDEFIVWPGDGTGRRYELVDGVLRMQDPASDTHGTIQSNLHFLISAHLRRSRPKCRIVINPGIAPLLRAKWNYREPELGVTCTPNRAGVHMMPDPILLIEILSPSNAPNTWSNIPLYAALPTVTEILIVDSSTVSAEVLRRLPDGTWPQASEPVAPDGMIGLASIGLEFPLVEAYRDTHLAVT
;
A
#
# COMPACT_ATOMS: atom_id res chain seq x y z
N MET A 1 -26.96 -18.90 -14.54
CA MET A 1 -25.51 -19.14 -14.77
C MET A 1 -24.91 -17.85 -15.29
N SER A 2 -24.17 -17.13 -14.46
CA SER A 2 -23.48 -15.90 -14.88
C SER A 2 -22.32 -16.33 -15.81
N GLN A 3 -22.34 -15.87 -17.05
CA GLN A 3 -21.17 -16.04 -17.95
C GLN A 3 -20.00 -15.27 -17.32
N ALA A 4 -18.91 -15.98 -17.09
CA ALA A 4 -17.65 -15.31 -16.72
C ALA A 4 -17.33 -14.26 -17.80
N ALA A 5 -17.17 -13.01 -17.37
CA ALA A 5 -16.86 -11.92 -18.30
C ALA A 5 -15.52 -12.21 -18.96
N LYS A 6 -15.49 -12.16 -20.30
CA LYS A 6 -14.26 -12.38 -21.06
C LYS A 6 -13.25 -11.30 -20.67
N ILE A 7 -12.10 -11.71 -20.14
CA ILE A 7 -11.01 -10.79 -19.78
C ILE A 7 -10.48 -10.16 -21.08
N PRO A 8 -10.55 -8.84 -21.26
CA PRO A 8 -9.99 -8.18 -22.44
C PRO A 8 -8.46 -8.24 -22.44
N ALA A 9 -7.84 -8.20 -23.61
CA ALA A 9 -6.38 -8.24 -23.73
C ALA A 9 -5.71 -7.01 -23.10
N LEU A 10 -6.35 -5.84 -23.20
CA LEU A 10 -5.96 -4.59 -22.55
C LEU A 10 -7.20 -3.89 -22.00
N MET A 11 -7.05 -3.23 -20.87
CA MET A 11 -8.12 -2.51 -20.18
C MET A 11 -7.61 -1.14 -19.74
N THR A 12 -8.44 -0.13 -19.81
CA THR A 12 -8.19 1.18 -19.20
C THR A 12 -8.60 1.16 -17.73
N VAL A 13 -8.13 2.14 -16.94
CA VAL A 13 -8.54 2.29 -15.53
C VAL A 13 -10.06 2.50 -15.41
N ASP A 14 -10.67 3.28 -16.30
CA ASP A 14 -12.12 3.52 -16.27
C ASP A 14 -12.92 2.22 -16.50
N GLU A 15 -12.45 1.37 -17.43
CA GLU A 15 -13.02 0.06 -17.67
C GLU A 15 -12.78 -0.90 -16.50
N PHE A 16 -11.58 -0.84 -15.89
CA PHE A 16 -11.23 -1.66 -14.73
C PHE A 16 -12.08 -1.36 -13.50
N ILE A 17 -12.34 -0.08 -13.20
CA ILE A 17 -13.15 0.34 -12.06
C ILE A 17 -14.59 -0.20 -12.14
N VAL A 18 -15.15 -0.33 -13.34
CA VAL A 18 -16.51 -0.84 -13.55
C VAL A 18 -16.53 -2.32 -13.94
N TRP A 19 -15.38 -2.96 -14.06
CA TRP A 19 -15.28 -4.37 -14.40
C TRP A 19 -15.84 -5.25 -13.26
N PRO A 20 -16.78 -6.16 -13.56
CA PRO A 20 -17.45 -6.98 -12.53
C PRO A 20 -16.56 -8.09 -11.95
N GLY A 21 -15.27 -8.16 -12.38
CA GLY A 21 -14.38 -9.26 -12.03
C GLY A 21 -14.56 -10.47 -12.96
N ASP A 22 -13.71 -11.48 -12.74
CA ASP A 22 -13.74 -12.75 -13.48
C ASP A 22 -14.70 -13.80 -12.87
N GLY A 23 -15.42 -13.42 -11.81
CA GLY A 23 -16.34 -14.29 -11.08
C GLY A 23 -15.66 -15.17 -10.01
N THR A 24 -14.34 -15.08 -9.83
CA THR A 24 -13.59 -15.86 -8.81
C THR A 24 -13.52 -15.18 -7.45
N GLY A 25 -13.85 -13.89 -7.36
CA GLY A 25 -13.69 -13.05 -6.16
C GLY A 25 -12.25 -12.66 -5.87
N ARG A 26 -11.32 -12.89 -6.80
CA ARG A 26 -9.91 -12.48 -6.68
C ARG A 26 -9.74 -11.00 -6.91
N ARG A 27 -8.71 -10.43 -6.30
CA ARG A 27 -8.31 -9.03 -6.49
C ARG A 27 -7.30 -8.92 -7.64
N TYR A 28 -7.35 -7.80 -8.32
CA TYR A 28 -6.49 -7.51 -9.46
C TYR A 28 -5.97 -6.09 -9.37
N GLU A 29 -4.78 -5.89 -9.90
CA GLU A 29 -4.24 -4.59 -10.28
C GLU A 29 -4.25 -4.46 -11.80
N LEU A 30 -4.14 -3.25 -12.29
CA LEU A 30 -3.95 -2.99 -13.71
C LEU A 30 -2.52 -2.50 -13.97
N VAL A 31 -1.78 -3.28 -14.74
CA VAL A 31 -0.37 -3.02 -15.06
C VAL A 31 -0.24 -2.82 -16.55
N ASP A 32 -0.03 -1.59 -16.98
CA ASP A 32 0.03 -1.23 -18.40
C ASP A 32 -1.15 -1.75 -19.23
N GLY A 33 -2.33 -1.75 -18.65
CA GLY A 33 -3.57 -2.22 -19.26
C GLY A 33 -3.81 -3.73 -19.13
N VAL A 34 -2.89 -4.47 -18.52
CA VAL A 34 -3.02 -5.92 -18.30
C VAL A 34 -3.43 -6.19 -16.86
N LEU A 35 -4.43 -7.05 -16.68
CA LEU A 35 -4.85 -7.50 -15.35
C LEU A 35 -3.74 -8.36 -14.71
N ARG A 36 -3.29 -7.95 -13.54
CA ARG A 36 -2.37 -8.70 -12.70
C ARG A 36 -3.12 -9.17 -11.45
N MET A 37 -3.31 -10.47 -11.35
CA MET A 37 -3.95 -11.08 -10.18
C MET A 37 -3.05 -10.93 -8.95
N GLN A 38 -3.68 -10.59 -7.82
CA GLN A 38 -3.01 -10.59 -6.53
C GLN A 38 -3.13 -11.97 -5.87
N ASP A 39 -2.01 -12.43 -5.30
CA ASP A 39 -2.01 -13.65 -4.51
C ASP A 39 -2.81 -13.46 -3.20
N PRO A 40 -3.46 -14.51 -2.69
CA PRO A 40 -4.09 -14.46 -1.38
C PRO A 40 -3.05 -14.13 -0.30
N ALA A 41 -3.39 -13.19 0.58
CA ALA A 41 -2.57 -12.86 1.73
C ALA A 41 -2.47 -14.06 2.69
N SER A 42 -1.29 -14.30 3.28
CA SER A 42 -1.14 -15.24 4.39
C SER A 42 -1.75 -14.64 5.67
N ASP A 43 -1.99 -15.49 6.67
CA ASP A 43 -2.45 -15.05 8.00
C ASP A 43 -1.49 -14.02 8.62
N THR A 44 -0.19 -14.29 8.58
CA THR A 44 0.86 -13.35 9.05
C THR A 44 0.79 -12.00 8.34
N HIS A 45 0.66 -12.01 7.00
CA HIS A 45 0.53 -10.78 6.22
C HIS A 45 -0.72 -9.98 6.64
N GLY A 46 -1.86 -10.64 6.76
CA GLY A 46 -3.11 -10.00 7.20
C GLY A 46 -3.04 -9.46 8.63
N THR A 47 -2.35 -10.18 9.53
CA THR A 47 -2.14 -9.73 10.91
C THR A 47 -1.25 -8.48 10.95
N ILE A 48 -0.14 -8.44 10.19
CA ILE A 48 0.72 -7.25 10.06
C ILE A 48 -0.08 -6.06 9.51
N GLN A 49 -0.87 -6.26 8.45
CA GLN A 49 -1.71 -5.21 7.87
C GLN A 49 -2.70 -4.65 8.91
N SER A 50 -3.33 -5.53 9.69
CA SER A 50 -4.26 -5.16 10.76
C SER A 50 -3.59 -4.36 11.87
N ASN A 51 -2.41 -4.79 12.33
CA ASN A 51 -1.65 -4.10 13.38
C ASN A 51 -1.21 -2.71 12.92
N LEU A 52 -0.64 -2.58 11.72
CA LEU A 52 -0.25 -1.29 11.14
C LEU A 52 -1.47 -0.37 10.99
N HIS A 53 -2.59 -0.90 10.47
CA HIS A 53 -3.82 -0.12 10.36
C HIS A 53 -4.30 0.37 11.72
N PHE A 54 -4.30 -0.48 12.76
CA PHE A 54 -4.70 -0.11 14.11
C PHE A 54 -3.82 1.00 14.69
N LEU A 55 -2.50 0.83 14.67
CA LEU A 55 -1.53 1.79 15.22
C LEU A 55 -1.68 3.17 14.56
N ILE A 56 -1.72 3.19 13.23
CA ILE A 56 -1.81 4.43 12.44
C ILE A 56 -3.20 5.07 12.62
N SER A 57 -4.28 4.30 12.53
CA SER A 57 -5.65 4.81 12.69
C SER A 57 -5.87 5.42 14.08
N ALA A 58 -5.40 4.75 15.13
CA ALA A 58 -5.48 5.26 16.50
C ALA A 58 -4.70 6.57 16.69
N HIS A 59 -3.51 6.68 16.08
CA HIS A 59 -2.72 7.91 16.07
C HIS A 59 -3.42 9.04 15.31
N LEU A 60 -3.86 8.80 14.08
CA LEU A 60 -4.49 9.83 13.25
C LEU A 60 -5.74 10.41 13.91
N ARG A 61 -6.57 9.58 14.54
CA ARG A 61 -7.78 10.05 15.24
C ARG A 61 -7.47 11.02 16.36
N ARG A 62 -6.33 10.89 17.03
CA ARG A 62 -5.93 11.76 18.14
C ARG A 62 -5.19 13.01 17.68
N SER A 63 -4.24 12.85 16.77
CA SER A 63 -3.27 13.90 16.42
C SER A 63 -3.55 14.57 15.08
N ARG A 64 -4.20 13.89 14.13
CA ARG A 64 -4.48 14.38 12.77
C ARG A 64 -5.89 14.01 12.29
N PRO A 65 -6.97 14.50 12.94
CA PRO A 65 -8.35 14.06 12.69
C PRO A 65 -8.87 14.35 11.28
N LYS A 66 -8.15 15.15 10.49
CA LYS A 66 -8.46 15.37 9.06
C LYS A 66 -7.88 14.30 8.15
N CYS A 67 -6.92 13.50 8.64
CA CYS A 67 -6.28 12.44 7.87
C CYS A 67 -6.96 11.08 8.17
N ARG A 68 -6.90 10.19 7.20
CA ARG A 68 -7.45 8.85 7.31
C ARG A 68 -6.51 7.84 6.68
N ILE A 69 -6.52 6.63 7.21
CA ILE A 69 -5.87 5.46 6.62
C ILE A 69 -6.93 4.63 5.88
N VAL A 70 -6.53 4.04 4.77
CA VAL A 70 -7.38 3.16 3.93
C VAL A 70 -6.62 1.87 3.68
N ILE A 71 -7.34 0.76 3.78
CA ILE A 71 -6.83 -0.57 3.42
C ILE A 71 -7.01 -0.75 1.92
N ASN A 72 -5.97 -1.23 1.25
CA ASN A 72 -5.93 -1.51 -0.18
C ASN A 72 -6.50 -0.36 -1.04
N PRO A 73 -5.98 0.87 -0.86
CA PRO A 73 -6.49 2.00 -1.63
C PRO A 73 -6.11 1.87 -3.11
N GLY A 74 -7.03 2.17 -4.00
CA GLY A 74 -6.70 2.33 -5.40
C GLY A 74 -5.80 3.54 -5.62
N ILE A 75 -4.68 3.35 -6.29
CA ILE A 75 -3.72 4.40 -6.66
C ILE A 75 -3.56 4.43 -8.17
N ALA A 76 -3.74 5.61 -8.78
CA ALA A 76 -3.38 5.84 -10.18
C ALA A 76 -1.99 6.49 -10.24
N PRO A 77 -0.94 5.76 -10.64
CA PRO A 77 0.37 6.35 -10.87
C PRO A 77 0.31 7.41 -11.97
N LEU A 78 1.13 8.47 -11.88
CA LEU A 78 1.15 9.51 -12.92
C LEU A 78 1.61 8.96 -14.28
N LEU A 79 2.56 8.02 -14.25
CA LEU A 79 3.08 7.41 -15.46
C LEU A 79 2.04 6.44 -16.03
N ARG A 80 1.61 6.73 -17.28
CA ARG A 80 0.58 5.94 -17.97
C ARG A 80 -0.69 5.75 -17.16
N ALA A 81 -1.16 6.80 -16.48
CA ALA A 81 -2.28 6.79 -15.55
C ALA A 81 -3.55 6.13 -16.10
N LYS A 82 -3.79 6.25 -17.43
CA LYS A 82 -4.93 5.59 -18.11
C LYS A 82 -4.88 4.06 -18.04
N TRP A 83 -3.69 3.48 -17.86
CA TRP A 83 -3.42 2.05 -18.00
C TRP A 83 -2.89 1.39 -16.74
N ASN A 84 -2.78 2.16 -15.65
CA ASN A 84 -2.19 1.69 -14.41
C ASN A 84 -3.07 1.99 -13.21
N TYR A 85 -3.40 0.94 -12.45
CA TYR A 85 -4.09 0.99 -11.17
C TYR A 85 -3.37 0.06 -10.21
N ARG A 86 -2.92 0.58 -9.07
CA ARG A 86 -2.18 -0.15 -8.05
C ARG A 86 -2.96 -0.15 -6.75
N GLU A 87 -2.75 -1.19 -5.94
CA GLU A 87 -3.37 -1.32 -4.63
C GLU A 87 -2.30 -1.63 -3.57
N PRO A 88 -1.61 -0.60 -3.03
CA PRO A 88 -0.76 -0.80 -1.86
C PRO A 88 -1.58 -1.33 -0.69
N GLU A 89 -0.94 -2.03 0.25
CA GLU A 89 -1.63 -2.64 1.39
C GLU A 89 -2.33 -1.60 2.26
N LEU A 90 -1.70 -0.44 2.49
CA LEU A 90 -2.29 0.68 3.24
C LEU A 90 -1.88 2.01 2.61
N GLY A 91 -2.72 3.01 2.78
CA GLY A 91 -2.40 4.37 2.38
C GLY A 91 -3.02 5.40 3.30
N VAL A 92 -2.33 6.52 3.50
CA VAL A 92 -2.80 7.65 4.31
C VAL A 92 -2.97 8.87 3.42
N THR A 93 -4.11 9.53 3.57
CA THR A 93 -4.41 10.83 2.95
C THR A 93 -5.10 11.77 3.94
N CYS A 94 -4.91 13.07 3.76
CA CYS A 94 -5.64 14.10 4.50
C CYS A 94 -6.73 14.77 3.64
N THR A 95 -6.92 14.31 2.41
CA THR A 95 -8.02 14.76 1.56
C THR A 95 -9.31 14.03 1.95
N PRO A 96 -10.43 14.77 2.15
CA PRO A 96 -11.69 14.16 2.54
C PRO A 96 -12.20 13.11 1.55
N ASN A 97 -12.85 12.07 2.08
CA ASN A 97 -13.52 11.10 1.24
C ASN A 97 -14.72 11.73 0.50
N ARG A 98 -14.96 11.29 -0.73
CA ARG A 98 -16.11 11.70 -1.54
C ARG A 98 -16.80 10.47 -2.10
N ALA A 99 -18.12 10.49 -2.15
CA ALA A 99 -18.90 9.41 -2.75
C ALA A 99 -18.52 9.21 -4.22
N GLY A 100 -18.47 7.94 -4.65
CA GLY A 100 -18.16 7.58 -6.04
C GLY A 100 -16.69 7.68 -6.44
N VAL A 101 -15.78 8.02 -5.51
CA VAL A 101 -14.34 8.04 -5.79
C VAL A 101 -13.73 6.67 -5.44
N HIS A 102 -13.15 6.01 -6.43
CA HIS A 102 -12.52 4.68 -6.29
C HIS A 102 -11.03 4.75 -6.00
N MET A 103 -10.38 5.87 -6.32
CA MET A 103 -8.96 6.09 -6.09
C MET A 103 -8.74 7.02 -4.90
N MET A 104 -7.69 6.73 -4.12
CA MET A 104 -7.30 7.61 -3.02
C MET A 104 -6.72 8.92 -3.57
N PRO A 105 -7.32 10.07 -3.25
CA PRO A 105 -6.75 11.34 -3.61
C PRO A 105 -5.58 11.69 -2.68
N ASP A 106 -4.53 12.29 -3.24
CA ASP A 106 -3.42 12.92 -2.53
C ASP A 106 -2.83 12.04 -1.40
N PRO A 107 -2.37 10.80 -1.67
CA PRO A 107 -1.72 9.99 -0.66
C PRO A 107 -0.43 10.67 -0.18
N ILE A 108 -0.18 10.66 1.14
CA ILE A 108 1.04 11.21 1.76
C ILE A 108 1.98 10.11 2.24
N LEU A 109 1.44 8.96 2.61
CA LEU A 109 2.14 7.75 3.02
C LEU A 109 1.51 6.56 2.33
N LEU A 110 2.33 5.71 1.74
CA LEU A 110 1.93 4.39 1.21
C LEU A 110 2.71 3.31 1.92
N ILE A 111 2.08 2.17 2.14
CA ILE A 111 2.66 1.04 2.87
C ILE A 111 2.46 -0.23 2.07
N GLU A 112 3.55 -0.96 1.91
CA GLU A 112 3.57 -2.28 1.29
C GLU A 112 4.01 -3.34 2.30
N ILE A 113 3.45 -4.54 2.17
CA ILE A 113 3.85 -5.70 2.95
C ILE A 113 4.40 -6.74 1.97
N LEU A 114 5.69 -6.98 2.05
CA LEU A 114 6.36 -7.97 1.22
C LEU A 114 6.00 -9.38 1.66
N SER A 115 5.82 -10.26 0.68
CA SER A 115 5.77 -11.71 0.86
C SER A 115 6.68 -12.37 -0.19
N PRO A 116 7.11 -13.62 -0.01
CA PRO A 116 7.95 -14.30 -1.00
C PRO A 116 7.35 -14.34 -2.40
N SER A 117 6.02 -14.39 -2.51
CA SER A 117 5.32 -14.47 -3.80
C SER A 117 5.14 -13.10 -4.47
N ASN A 118 5.06 -11.98 -3.71
CA ASN A 118 4.74 -10.67 -4.27
C ASN A 118 5.94 -9.71 -4.34
N ALA A 119 7.05 -9.99 -3.68
CA ALA A 119 8.18 -9.06 -3.54
C ALA A 119 8.63 -8.39 -4.86
N PRO A 120 8.83 -9.11 -5.99
CA PRO A 120 9.24 -8.47 -7.24
C PRO A 120 8.20 -7.46 -7.75
N ASN A 121 6.92 -7.77 -7.59
CA ASN A 121 5.82 -6.91 -8.00
C ASN A 121 5.74 -5.66 -7.12
N THR A 122 5.84 -5.83 -5.81
CA THR A 122 5.84 -4.75 -4.82
C THR A 122 6.99 -3.78 -5.09
N TRP A 123 8.22 -4.29 -5.26
CA TRP A 123 9.36 -3.45 -5.59
C TRP A 123 9.17 -2.67 -6.90
N SER A 124 8.48 -3.23 -7.90
CA SER A 124 8.17 -2.54 -9.14
C SER A 124 7.16 -1.38 -8.97
N ASN A 125 6.37 -1.39 -7.90
CA ASN A 125 5.42 -0.32 -7.59
C ASN A 125 6.09 0.90 -6.92
N ILE A 126 7.19 0.71 -6.17
CA ILE A 126 7.84 1.77 -5.40
C ILE A 126 8.19 3.01 -6.23
N PRO A 127 8.85 2.90 -7.41
CA PRO A 127 9.11 4.06 -8.25
C PRO A 127 7.84 4.77 -8.73
N LEU A 128 6.74 4.03 -8.93
CA LEU A 128 5.45 4.61 -9.34
C LEU A 128 4.83 5.44 -8.21
N TYR A 129 4.94 4.97 -6.96
CA TYR A 129 4.50 5.71 -5.78
C TYR A 129 5.37 6.94 -5.51
N ALA A 130 6.69 6.79 -5.67
CA ALA A 130 7.65 7.87 -5.53
C ALA A 130 7.42 9.00 -6.54
N ALA A 131 6.86 8.71 -7.71
CA ALA A 131 6.52 9.71 -8.72
C ALA A 131 5.30 10.57 -8.35
N LEU A 132 4.46 10.14 -7.38
CA LEU A 132 3.31 10.92 -6.93
C LEU A 132 3.79 12.13 -6.10
N PRO A 133 3.43 13.36 -6.45
CA PRO A 133 3.99 14.55 -5.80
C PRO A 133 3.60 14.68 -4.33
N THR A 134 2.47 14.11 -3.93
CA THR A 134 1.96 14.17 -2.56
C THR A 134 2.55 13.11 -1.64
N VAL A 135 3.07 12.00 -2.19
CA VAL A 135 3.72 10.95 -1.41
C VAL A 135 5.07 11.46 -0.90
N THR A 136 5.21 11.53 0.40
CA THR A 136 6.44 11.96 1.08
C THR A 136 7.16 10.82 1.76
N GLU A 137 6.48 9.67 1.94
CA GLU A 137 7.03 8.52 2.67
C GLU A 137 6.43 7.21 2.16
N ILE A 138 7.25 6.18 2.08
CA ILE A 138 6.85 4.81 1.74
C ILE A 138 7.45 3.89 2.80
N LEU A 139 6.60 3.10 3.48
CA LEU A 139 7.01 2.06 4.41
C LEU A 139 6.87 0.71 3.72
N ILE A 140 7.89 -0.13 3.86
CA ILE A 140 7.92 -1.50 3.36
C ILE A 140 8.19 -2.41 4.55
N VAL A 141 7.31 -3.38 4.81
CA VAL A 141 7.40 -4.34 5.92
C VAL A 141 7.47 -5.75 5.35
N ASP A 142 8.37 -6.59 5.84
CA ASP A 142 8.50 -7.98 5.39
C ASP A 142 7.59 -8.90 6.23
N SER A 143 6.84 -9.80 5.59
CA SER A 143 5.98 -10.76 6.29
C SER A 143 6.65 -12.10 6.60
N SER A 144 7.92 -12.26 6.24
CA SER A 144 8.69 -13.48 6.46
C SER A 144 9.76 -13.33 7.55
N THR A 145 10.18 -12.10 7.80
CA THR A 145 11.18 -11.75 8.81
C THR A 145 10.80 -10.44 9.51
N VAL A 146 11.22 -10.25 10.75
CA VAL A 146 11.01 -8.98 11.46
C VAL A 146 11.95 -7.93 10.89
N SER A 147 11.53 -7.27 9.83
CA SER A 147 12.28 -6.20 9.17
C SER A 147 11.37 -5.22 8.47
N ALA A 148 11.80 -3.98 8.37
CA ALA A 148 11.11 -2.95 7.60
C ALA A 148 12.13 -2.00 6.98
N GLU A 149 11.68 -1.26 5.99
CA GLU A 149 12.46 -0.22 5.32
C GLU A 149 11.57 1.01 5.11
N VAL A 150 12.13 2.19 5.28
CA VAL A 150 11.42 3.44 5.05
C VAL A 150 12.14 4.23 3.96
N LEU A 151 11.40 4.67 2.95
CA LEU A 151 11.86 5.68 2.01
C LEU A 151 11.20 7.00 2.35
N ARG A 152 12.01 8.05 2.47
CA ARG A 152 11.54 9.43 2.71
C ARG A 152 11.98 10.35 1.60
N ARG A 153 11.02 11.13 1.09
CA ARG A 153 11.33 12.19 0.13
C ARG A 153 12.21 13.24 0.81
N LEU A 154 13.30 13.60 0.15
CA LEU A 154 14.24 14.61 0.64
C LEU A 154 13.64 16.03 0.53
N PRO A 155 14.18 17.01 1.30
CA PRO A 155 13.67 18.38 1.26
C PRO A 155 13.74 19.05 -0.12
N ASP A 156 14.63 18.59 -1.00
CA ASP A 156 14.73 19.06 -2.39
C ASP A 156 13.70 18.39 -3.33
N GLY A 157 12.86 17.50 -2.80
CA GLY A 157 11.82 16.78 -3.54
C GLY A 157 12.31 15.51 -4.23
N THR A 158 13.58 15.16 -4.14
CA THR A 158 14.13 13.91 -4.68
C THR A 158 13.93 12.74 -3.70
N TRP A 159 14.23 11.54 -4.15
CA TRP A 159 14.21 10.33 -3.32
C TRP A 159 15.63 9.81 -3.12
N PRO A 160 15.95 9.24 -1.95
CA PRO A 160 17.25 8.62 -1.72
C PRO A 160 17.43 7.39 -2.63
N GLN A 161 18.67 7.04 -2.93
CA GLN A 161 18.99 5.85 -3.73
C GLN A 161 18.73 4.55 -2.98
N ALA A 162 18.75 4.59 -1.65
CA ALA A 162 18.48 3.44 -0.78
C ALA A 162 17.45 3.82 0.29
N SER A 163 16.65 2.84 0.68
CA SER A 163 15.75 2.93 1.82
C SER A 163 16.54 2.91 3.15
N GLU A 164 15.93 3.42 4.20
CA GLU A 164 16.45 3.34 5.56
C GLU A 164 15.96 2.04 6.20
N PRO A 165 16.85 1.08 6.51
CA PRO A 165 16.46 -0.15 7.17
C PRO A 165 16.09 0.11 8.64
N VAL A 166 15.08 -0.59 9.14
CA VAL A 166 14.68 -0.60 10.54
C VAL A 166 15.12 -1.92 11.15
N ALA A 167 15.95 -1.85 12.20
CA ALA A 167 16.40 -3.04 12.91
C ALA A 167 15.21 -3.74 13.62
N PRO A 168 15.26 -5.06 13.88
CA PRO A 168 14.17 -5.80 14.51
C PRO A 168 13.73 -5.23 15.87
N ASP A 169 14.64 -4.69 16.66
CA ASP A 169 14.40 -4.01 17.94
C ASP A 169 14.28 -2.48 17.79
N GLY A 170 14.24 -1.98 16.55
CA GLY A 170 14.20 -0.57 16.23
C GLY A 170 12.79 0.03 16.24
N MET A 171 12.76 1.33 15.96
CA MET A 171 11.53 2.12 15.88
C MET A 171 11.20 2.44 14.42
N ILE A 172 9.96 2.24 14.02
CA ILE A 172 9.41 2.81 12.79
C ILE A 172 9.03 4.25 13.08
N GLY A 173 9.70 5.20 12.42
CA GLY A 173 9.33 6.61 12.44
C GLY A 173 8.64 6.98 11.14
N LEU A 174 7.40 7.46 11.21
CA LEU A 174 6.61 7.94 10.08
C LEU A 174 6.44 9.46 10.18
N ALA A 175 7.43 10.18 9.65
CA ALA A 175 7.52 11.64 9.74
C ALA A 175 6.34 12.33 9.04
N SER A 176 5.84 11.77 7.95
CA SER A 176 4.68 12.29 7.19
C SER A 176 3.43 12.47 8.05
N ILE A 177 3.28 11.65 9.09
CA ILE A 177 2.13 11.69 10.00
C ILE A 177 2.52 12.00 11.46
N GLY A 178 3.82 12.07 11.78
CA GLY A 178 4.34 12.34 13.13
C GLY A 178 4.07 11.18 14.10
N LEU A 179 4.20 9.94 13.63
CA LEU A 179 4.02 8.73 14.41
C LEU A 179 5.36 7.99 14.55
N GLU A 180 5.64 7.49 15.76
CA GLU A 180 6.75 6.58 16.01
C GLU A 180 6.26 5.40 16.88
N PHE A 181 6.71 4.18 16.55
CA PHE A 181 6.36 2.96 17.30
C PHE A 181 7.41 1.86 17.09
N PRO A 182 7.59 0.92 18.06
CA PRO A 182 8.49 -0.21 17.90
C PRO A 182 8.10 -1.09 16.72
N LEU A 183 9.07 -1.51 15.89
CA LEU A 183 8.81 -2.41 14.74
C LEU A 183 8.06 -3.69 15.18
N VAL A 184 8.39 -4.24 16.34
CA VAL A 184 7.76 -5.45 16.88
C VAL A 184 6.24 -5.32 17.06
N GLU A 185 5.71 -4.12 17.23
CA GLU A 185 4.26 -3.91 17.33
C GLU A 185 3.52 -4.21 16.02
N ALA A 186 4.19 -4.08 14.87
CA ALA A 186 3.63 -4.50 13.59
C ALA A 186 3.47 -6.03 13.50
N TYR A 187 4.30 -6.79 14.25
CA TYR A 187 4.32 -8.25 14.24
C TYR A 187 3.58 -8.90 15.41
N ARG A 188 2.92 -8.10 16.28
CA ARG A 188 2.14 -8.62 17.40
C ARG A 188 1.16 -9.69 16.92
N ASP A 189 1.05 -10.77 17.69
CA ASP A 189 0.16 -11.92 17.42
C ASP A 189 0.49 -12.69 16.12
N THR A 190 1.70 -12.50 15.57
CA THR A 190 2.23 -13.36 14.50
C THR A 190 3.22 -14.39 15.06
N HIS A 191 3.54 -15.41 14.27
CA HIS A 191 4.60 -16.37 14.63
C HIS A 191 6.00 -15.75 14.64
N LEU A 192 6.17 -14.53 14.11
CA LEU A 192 7.41 -13.75 14.10
C LEU A 192 7.56 -12.89 15.37
N ALA A 193 6.51 -12.72 16.15
CA ALA A 193 6.61 -12.01 17.44
C ALA A 193 7.51 -12.82 18.39
N VAL A 194 8.64 -12.22 18.77
CA VAL A 194 9.51 -12.81 19.79
C VAL A 194 8.81 -12.59 21.14
N THR A 195 8.46 -13.70 21.82
CA THR A 195 7.95 -13.71 23.20
C THR A 195 9.04 -13.37 24.20
#